data_cdaf7963d7c467f730fb60e4d3eda8fd
#
_entry.id   cdaf7963d7c467f730fb60e4d3eda8fd
#
_cell.length_a   1.000
_cell.length_b   1.000
_cell.length_c   1.000
_cell.angle_alpha   90.00
_cell.angle_beta   90.00
_cell.angle_gamma   90.00
#
_symmetry.space_group_name_H-M   'P 1'
#
loop_
_entity.id
_entity.type
_entity.pdbx_description
1 polymer ?
#
loop_
_entity_poly.entity_id
_entity_poly.type
_entity_poly.pdbx_seq_one_letter_code
_entity_poly.pdbx_strand_id
1 'polypeptide(L)'
;ASEERQAGSRYTLAQSNYIAAKNNYEDALSTFEKLYGRKVAAKNLVMPEFNLPLPSTKEAVYDKAVLCNPTLLVQRSNIAMAESVVKEKNAPFLPKLDLVVSGAYDHSNVLYDDYEEQTFDALLRLNYNLYNKGNDKLDKEKSQLAVQQEQQTMDNLVRELKESLEFSWQNYVLNQEKMGYLNQHVEYSKATLDA
;
A
#
# COMPACT_ATOMS: atom_id res chain seq x y z
N ALA A 1 -3.97 44.36 -42.01
CA ALA A 1 -4.57 43.02 -42.28
C ALA A 1 -3.73 41.82 -41.77
N SER A 2 -2.38 41.82 -41.92
CA SER A 2 -1.52 40.72 -41.43
C SER A 2 -1.33 40.78 -39.92
N GLU A 3 -0.98 41.95 -39.38
CA GLU A 3 -0.76 42.16 -37.96
C GLU A 3 -2.03 41.97 -37.13
N GLU A 4 -3.16 42.40 -37.63
CA GLU A 4 -4.47 42.23 -37.00
C GLU A 4 -4.85 40.76 -36.89
N ARG A 5 -4.62 39.94 -37.92
CA ARG A 5 -4.80 38.48 -37.88
C ARG A 5 -3.85 37.80 -36.91
N GLN A 6 -2.60 38.29 -36.85
CA GLN A 6 -1.62 37.78 -35.90
C GLN A 6 -1.99 38.12 -34.45
N ALA A 7 -2.45 39.34 -34.18
CA ALA A 7 -2.95 39.72 -32.87
C ALA A 7 -4.20 38.92 -32.47
N GLY A 8 -5.14 38.73 -33.40
CA GLY A 8 -6.31 37.87 -33.19
C GLY A 8 -5.94 36.42 -32.87
N SER A 9 -4.98 35.86 -33.60
CA SER A 9 -4.48 34.47 -33.34
C SER A 9 -3.84 34.32 -31.96
N ARG A 10 -2.98 35.31 -31.56
CA ARG A 10 -2.38 35.34 -30.22
C ARG A 10 -3.42 35.49 -29.12
N TYR A 11 -4.43 36.31 -29.32
CA TYR A 11 -5.54 36.48 -28.37
C TYR A 11 -6.32 35.18 -28.16
N THR A 12 -6.69 34.50 -29.28
CA THR A 12 -7.41 33.21 -29.22
C THR A 12 -6.59 32.15 -28.54
N LEU A 13 -5.27 32.08 -28.82
CA LEU A 13 -4.36 31.16 -28.15
C LEU A 13 -4.25 31.44 -26.64
N ALA A 14 -4.12 32.72 -26.26
CA ALA A 14 -4.09 33.12 -24.85
C ALA A 14 -5.39 32.77 -24.14
N GLN A 15 -6.55 32.98 -24.80
CA GLN A 15 -7.84 32.58 -24.26
C GLN A 15 -7.96 31.04 -24.08
N SER A 16 -7.50 30.28 -25.04
CA SER A 16 -7.44 28.82 -24.92
C SER A 16 -6.56 28.34 -23.74
N ASN A 17 -5.37 28.96 -23.62
CA ASN A 17 -4.45 28.67 -22.51
C ASN A 17 -5.04 29.05 -21.15
N TYR A 18 -5.78 30.18 -21.08
CA TYR A 18 -6.48 30.58 -19.86
C TYR A 18 -7.54 29.55 -19.44
N ILE A 19 -8.36 29.08 -20.40
CA ILE A 19 -9.37 28.05 -20.12
C ILE A 19 -8.71 26.75 -19.63
N ALA A 20 -7.63 26.32 -20.29
CA ALA A 20 -6.89 25.13 -19.87
C ALA A 20 -6.30 25.29 -18.45
N ALA A 21 -5.70 26.44 -18.16
CA ALA A 21 -5.15 26.73 -16.84
C ALA A 21 -6.24 26.78 -15.76
N LYS A 22 -7.43 27.33 -16.08
CA LYS A 22 -8.58 27.34 -15.18
C LYS A 22 -9.08 25.93 -14.87
N ASN A 23 -9.21 25.08 -15.90
CA ASN A 23 -9.60 23.68 -15.69
C ASN A 23 -8.59 22.94 -14.81
N ASN A 24 -7.29 23.08 -15.10
CA ASN A 24 -6.23 22.46 -14.29
C ASN A 24 -6.28 22.93 -12.82
N TYR A 25 -6.61 24.20 -12.59
CA TYR A 25 -6.79 24.73 -11.24
C TYR A 25 -7.99 24.11 -10.52
N GLU A 26 -9.14 23.99 -11.19
CA GLU A 26 -10.35 23.38 -10.63
C GLU A 26 -10.12 21.88 -10.33
N ASP A 27 -9.44 21.15 -11.20
CA ASP A 27 -9.07 19.75 -11.01
C ASP A 27 -8.10 19.56 -9.83
N ALA A 28 -7.08 20.43 -9.73
CA ALA A 28 -6.14 20.42 -8.61
C ALA A 28 -6.86 20.72 -7.28
N LEU A 29 -7.79 21.67 -7.27
CA LEU A 29 -8.58 22.01 -6.08
C LEU A 29 -9.47 20.83 -5.66
N SER A 30 -10.14 20.18 -6.61
CA SER A 30 -10.97 18.97 -6.35
C SER A 30 -10.14 17.82 -5.79
N THR A 31 -8.94 17.62 -6.34
CA THR A 31 -8.00 16.59 -5.84
C THR A 31 -7.54 16.90 -4.42
N PHE A 32 -7.24 18.17 -4.14
CA PHE A 32 -6.88 18.62 -2.80
C PHE A 32 -8.03 18.44 -1.80
N GLU A 33 -9.25 18.83 -2.18
CA GLU A 33 -10.45 18.65 -1.37
C GLU A 33 -10.72 17.17 -1.04
N LYS A 34 -10.49 16.28 -2.01
CA LYS A 34 -10.60 14.83 -1.83
C LYS A 34 -9.61 14.31 -0.77
N LEU A 35 -8.37 14.81 -0.76
CA LEU A 35 -7.34 14.40 0.20
C LEU A 35 -7.57 15.00 1.58
N TYR A 36 -8.00 16.27 1.63
CA TYR A 36 -8.19 17.01 2.87
C TYR A 36 -9.56 16.78 3.53
N GLY A 37 -10.56 16.28 2.75
CA GLY A 37 -11.89 15.96 3.23
C GLY A 37 -12.85 17.15 3.38
N ARG A 38 -12.42 18.38 3.03
CA ARG A 38 -13.27 19.59 3.08
C ARG A 38 -12.83 20.63 2.05
N LYS A 39 -13.75 21.55 1.70
CA LYS A 39 -13.46 22.66 0.80
C LYS A 39 -12.50 23.66 1.41
N VAL A 40 -11.48 24.04 0.64
CA VAL A 40 -10.46 25.02 1.04
C VAL A 40 -10.34 26.09 -0.02
N ALA A 41 -10.29 27.36 0.40
CA ALA A 41 -9.98 28.45 -0.51
C ALA A 41 -8.47 28.50 -0.78
N ALA A 42 -8.06 28.50 -2.05
CA ALA A 42 -6.65 28.48 -2.45
C ALA A 42 -5.83 29.63 -1.84
N LYS A 43 -6.45 30.78 -1.60
CA LYS A 43 -5.81 31.94 -0.93
C LYS A 43 -5.34 31.65 0.51
N ASN A 44 -5.86 30.62 1.12
CA ASN A 44 -5.47 30.19 2.50
C ASN A 44 -4.38 29.12 2.49
N LEU A 45 -3.92 28.68 1.32
CA LEU A 45 -2.85 27.71 1.18
C LEU A 45 -1.50 28.44 1.21
N VAL A 46 -0.64 27.96 2.09
CA VAL A 46 0.75 28.42 2.17
C VAL A 46 1.66 27.32 1.66
N MET A 47 2.62 27.66 0.80
CA MET A 47 3.61 26.71 0.31
C MET A 47 4.45 26.24 1.52
N PRO A 48 4.48 24.95 1.83
CA PRO A 48 5.32 24.45 2.92
C PRO A 48 6.80 24.60 2.56
N GLU A 49 7.60 25.02 3.54
CA GLU A 49 9.05 24.98 3.38
C GLU A 49 9.52 23.51 3.41
N PHE A 50 10.26 23.14 2.38
CA PHE A 50 10.81 21.79 2.27
C PHE A 50 12.19 21.74 2.94
N ASN A 51 12.23 21.36 4.22
CA ASN A 51 13.45 21.28 5.04
C ASN A 51 13.90 19.84 5.31
N LEU A 52 13.48 18.88 4.49
CA LEU A 52 13.91 17.49 4.67
C LEU A 52 15.36 17.31 4.17
N PRO A 53 16.29 16.83 5.00
CA PRO A 53 17.63 16.51 4.54
C PRO A 53 17.55 15.34 3.57
N LEU A 54 17.90 15.60 2.32
CA LEU A 54 17.99 14.55 1.32
C LEU A 54 19.30 13.77 1.53
N PRO A 55 19.27 12.45 1.42
CA PRO A 55 20.48 11.64 1.44
C PRO A 55 21.46 12.08 0.35
N SER A 56 22.74 12.11 0.66
CA SER A 56 23.78 12.58 -0.26
C SER A 56 24.14 11.58 -1.36
N THR A 57 23.77 10.31 -1.21
CA THR A 57 24.11 9.24 -2.15
C THR A 57 22.88 8.41 -2.48
N LYS A 58 22.87 7.87 -3.70
CA LYS A 58 21.82 6.96 -4.19
C LYS A 58 21.72 5.69 -3.34
N GLU A 59 22.85 5.15 -2.92
CA GLU A 59 22.93 3.95 -2.10
C GLU A 59 22.25 4.15 -0.75
N ALA A 60 22.47 5.30 -0.10
CA ALA A 60 21.84 5.62 1.17
C ALA A 60 20.31 5.78 1.04
N VAL A 61 19.82 6.28 -0.11
CA VAL A 61 18.38 6.32 -0.41
C VAL A 61 17.83 4.91 -0.55
N TYR A 62 18.53 4.05 -1.29
CA TYR A 62 18.12 2.67 -1.53
C TYR A 62 18.02 1.88 -0.23
N ASP A 63 19.06 1.91 0.61
CA ASP A 63 19.09 1.18 1.87
C ASP A 63 17.94 1.62 2.80
N LYS A 64 17.71 2.91 2.89
CA LYS A 64 16.59 3.45 3.67
C LYS A 64 15.24 3.04 3.09
N ALA A 65 15.09 3.08 1.76
CA ALA A 65 13.86 2.70 1.09
C ALA A 65 13.54 1.21 1.29
N VAL A 66 14.50 0.32 1.18
CA VAL A 66 14.31 -1.13 1.41
C VAL A 66 13.87 -1.42 2.85
N LEU A 67 14.35 -0.64 3.83
CA LEU A 67 13.98 -0.82 5.23
C LEU A 67 12.61 -0.23 5.57
N CYS A 68 12.26 0.91 4.99
CA CYS A 68 11.11 1.72 5.40
C CYS A 68 9.93 1.70 4.42
N ASN A 69 10.06 1.11 3.23
CA ASN A 69 9.00 1.11 2.23
C ASN A 69 7.79 0.31 2.74
N PRO A 70 6.60 0.94 2.85
CA PRO A 70 5.40 0.27 3.38
C PRO A 70 5.02 -0.99 2.60
N THR A 71 5.18 -0.99 1.27
CA THR A 71 4.86 -2.15 0.42
C THR A 71 5.74 -3.35 0.76
N LEU A 72 7.05 -3.13 0.99
CA LEU A 72 7.95 -4.19 1.39
C LEU A 72 7.68 -4.68 2.83
N LEU A 73 7.26 -3.79 3.74
CA LEU A 73 6.86 -4.17 5.10
C LEU A 73 5.60 -5.04 5.09
N VAL A 74 4.60 -4.68 4.27
CA VAL A 74 3.41 -5.52 4.06
C VAL A 74 3.79 -6.89 3.51
N GLN A 75 4.67 -6.93 2.49
CA GLN A 75 5.08 -8.20 1.89
C GLN A 75 5.86 -9.10 2.86
N ARG A 76 6.69 -8.53 3.75
CA ARG A 76 7.33 -9.30 4.84
C ARG A 76 6.29 -9.93 5.77
N SER A 77 5.22 -9.19 6.08
CA SER A 77 4.11 -9.71 6.88
C SER A 77 3.35 -10.83 6.16
N ASN A 78 3.17 -10.73 4.84
CA ASN A 78 2.55 -11.78 4.03
C ASN A 78 3.39 -13.07 4.04
N ILE A 79 4.72 -12.95 3.93
CA ILE A 79 5.62 -14.12 4.05
C ILE A 79 5.47 -14.77 5.45
N ALA A 80 5.50 -13.97 6.51
CA ALA A 80 5.34 -14.48 7.88
C ALA A 80 3.98 -15.16 8.10
N MET A 81 2.92 -14.62 7.46
CA MET A 81 1.59 -15.23 7.45
C MET A 81 1.61 -16.58 6.72
N ALA A 82 2.20 -16.65 5.53
CA ALA A 82 2.31 -17.89 4.77
C ALA A 82 3.12 -18.96 5.52
N GLU A 83 4.21 -18.58 6.20
CA GLU A 83 4.99 -19.48 7.08
C GLU A 83 4.16 -20.00 8.26
N SER A 84 3.28 -19.15 8.80
CA SER A 84 2.36 -19.56 9.88
C SER A 84 1.33 -20.58 9.39
N VAL A 85 0.85 -20.44 8.14
CA VAL A 85 -0.01 -21.44 7.50
C VAL A 85 0.71 -22.77 7.35
N VAL A 86 2.00 -22.79 6.98
CA VAL A 86 2.78 -24.03 6.94
C VAL A 86 2.84 -24.71 8.32
N LYS A 87 2.98 -23.93 9.41
CA LYS A 87 2.94 -24.45 10.78
C LYS A 87 1.57 -25.04 11.12
N GLU A 88 0.49 -24.36 10.73
CA GLU A 88 -0.88 -24.84 10.90
C GLU A 88 -1.11 -26.17 10.18
N LYS A 89 -0.56 -26.32 8.97
CA LYS A 89 -0.66 -27.56 8.18
C LYS A 89 0.14 -28.74 8.76
N ASN A 90 0.88 -28.53 9.85
CA ASN A 90 1.42 -29.64 10.65
C ASN A 90 0.41 -30.20 11.66
N ALA A 91 -0.65 -29.50 12.00
CA ALA A 91 -1.64 -29.92 12.99
C ALA A 91 -2.30 -31.27 12.68
N PRO A 92 -2.65 -31.63 11.42
CA PRO A 92 -3.21 -32.94 11.08
C PRO A 92 -2.29 -34.12 11.40
N PHE A 93 -0.98 -33.89 11.53
CA PHE A 93 0.01 -34.91 11.88
C PHE A 93 0.17 -35.10 13.41
N LEU A 94 -0.57 -34.35 14.21
CA LEU A 94 -0.55 -34.40 15.66
C LEU A 94 -1.91 -34.86 16.20
N PRO A 95 -1.95 -35.55 17.34
CA PRO A 95 -3.22 -35.87 18.01
C PRO A 95 -3.89 -34.59 18.53
N LYS A 96 -5.21 -34.48 18.32
CA LYS A 96 -6.04 -33.42 18.84
C LYS A 96 -6.74 -33.89 20.11
N LEU A 97 -6.58 -33.15 21.19
CA LEU A 97 -7.22 -33.39 22.48
C LEU A 97 -8.26 -32.30 22.73
N ASP A 98 -9.53 -32.72 22.83
CA ASP A 98 -10.66 -31.84 23.11
C ASP A 98 -11.22 -32.16 24.50
N LEU A 99 -11.44 -31.16 25.33
CA LEU A 99 -12.27 -31.24 26.54
C LEU A 99 -13.64 -30.67 26.21
N VAL A 100 -14.64 -31.52 26.27
CA VAL A 100 -16.04 -31.12 26.05
C VAL A 100 -16.74 -31.19 27.42
N VAL A 101 -17.28 -30.04 27.83
CA VAL A 101 -18.11 -29.90 29.02
C VAL A 101 -19.50 -29.50 28.56
N SER A 102 -20.47 -30.31 28.90
CA SER A 102 -21.90 -30.05 28.57
C SER A 102 -22.75 -30.13 29.80
N GLY A 103 -23.78 -29.29 29.86
CA GLY A 103 -24.83 -29.33 30.84
C GLY A 103 -26.20 -29.24 30.13
N ALA A 104 -27.08 -30.17 30.45
CA ALA A 104 -28.45 -30.13 29.96
C ALA A 104 -29.44 -30.08 31.14
N TYR A 105 -30.51 -29.32 30.98
CA TYR A 105 -31.64 -29.27 31.88
C TYR A 105 -32.88 -29.62 31.06
N ASP A 106 -33.47 -30.75 31.37
CA ASP A 106 -34.70 -31.22 30.74
C ASP A 106 -35.85 -31.17 31.76
N HIS A 107 -36.90 -30.44 31.39
CA HIS A 107 -38.15 -30.38 32.17
C HIS A 107 -39.30 -30.88 31.29
N SER A 108 -39.92 -31.95 31.70
CA SER A 108 -41.09 -32.51 31.02
C SER A 108 -42.32 -32.48 31.93
N ASN A 109 -43.33 -31.76 31.46
CA ASN A 109 -44.63 -31.65 32.13
C ASN A 109 -45.68 -32.50 31.37
N VAL A 110 -45.73 -33.78 31.66
CA VAL A 110 -46.72 -34.70 31.10
C VAL A 110 -47.75 -34.98 32.19
N LEU A 111 -49.03 -35.05 31.84
CA LEU A 111 -50.26 -35.04 32.66
C LEU A 111 -50.26 -35.87 33.95
N TYR A 112 -49.28 -36.71 34.21
CA TYR A 112 -49.16 -37.55 35.42
C TYR A 112 -47.75 -37.76 35.97
N ASP A 113 -46.70 -37.11 35.35
CA ASP A 113 -45.34 -37.26 35.79
C ASP A 113 -44.53 -35.98 35.52
N ASP A 114 -44.23 -35.25 36.58
CA ASP A 114 -43.41 -34.04 36.54
C ASP A 114 -41.96 -34.51 36.71
N TYR A 115 -41.18 -34.47 35.60
CA TYR A 115 -39.81 -34.99 35.55
C TYR A 115 -38.84 -33.85 35.27
N GLU A 116 -37.91 -33.67 36.19
CA GLU A 116 -36.76 -32.76 36.03
C GLU A 116 -35.46 -33.56 35.99
N GLU A 117 -34.69 -33.41 34.93
CA GLU A 117 -33.39 -34.02 34.85
C GLU A 117 -32.32 -32.95 34.60
N GLN A 118 -31.29 -32.97 35.42
CA GLN A 118 -30.09 -32.16 35.22
C GLN A 118 -28.92 -33.11 34.92
N THR A 119 -28.35 -32.96 33.73
CA THR A 119 -27.21 -33.75 33.32
C THR A 119 -25.99 -32.85 33.18
N PHE A 120 -24.88 -33.27 33.77
CA PHE A 120 -23.57 -32.59 33.61
C PHE A 120 -22.53 -33.62 33.17
N ASP A 121 -21.97 -33.39 31.99
CA ASP A 121 -20.99 -34.27 31.38
C ASP A 121 -19.66 -33.57 31.16
N ALA A 122 -18.57 -34.26 31.47
CA ALA A 122 -17.20 -33.84 31.13
C ALA A 122 -16.51 -34.98 30.37
N LEU A 123 -16.18 -34.73 29.10
CA LEU A 123 -15.61 -35.72 28.21
C LEU A 123 -14.26 -35.25 27.68
N LEU A 124 -13.23 -36.05 27.84
CA LEU A 124 -11.94 -35.87 27.20
C LEU A 124 -11.87 -36.75 25.94
N ARG A 125 -11.76 -36.10 24.77
CA ARG A 125 -11.74 -36.76 23.47
C ARG A 125 -10.37 -36.58 22.81
N LEU A 126 -9.69 -37.71 22.54
CA LEU A 126 -8.46 -37.74 21.74
C LEU A 126 -8.78 -38.20 20.31
N ASN A 127 -8.45 -37.36 19.34
CA ASN A 127 -8.60 -37.66 17.92
C ASN A 127 -7.23 -37.69 17.26
N TYR A 128 -6.89 -38.74 16.55
CA TYR A 128 -5.67 -38.84 15.79
C TYR A 128 -5.95 -39.40 14.40
N ASN A 129 -5.62 -38.62 13.38
CA ASN A 129 -5.80 -39.01 11.99
C ASN A 129 -4.56 -39.81 11.54
N LEU A 130 -4.71 -41.11 11.38
CA LEU A 130 -3.60 -42.00 10.98
C LEU A 130 -3.32 -41.91 9.47
N TYR A 131 -4.33 -41.69 8.65
CA TYR A 131 -4.18 -41.69 7.21
C TYR A 131 -5.35 -40.98 6.51
N ASN A 132 -5.04 -39.94 5.70
CA ASN A 132 -6.00 -39.16 4.92
C ASN A 132 -5.67 -39.19 3.42
N LYS A 133 -5.43 -40.39 2.87
CA LYS A 133 -5.14 -40.58 1.45
C LYS A 133 -4.01 -39.69 0.89
N GLY A 134 -3.10 -39.24 1.75
CA GLY A 134 -2.00 -38.32 1.38
C GLY A 134 -2.39 -36.85 1.27
N ASN A 135 -3.66 -36.47 1.48
CA ASN A 135 -4.11 -35.08 1.35
C ASN A 135 -3.38 -34.14 2.30
N ASP A 136 -3.16 -34.56 3.56
CA ASP A 136 -2.47 -33.69 4.54
C ASP A 136 -1.04 -33.37 4.11
N LYS A 137 -0.35 -34.32 3.49
CA LYS A 137 0.99 -34.09 2.92
C LYS A 137 0.96 -33.13 1.74
N LEU A 138 0.01 -33.33 0.81
CA LEU A 138 -0.17 -32.42 -0.33
C LEU A 138 -0.54 -31.00 0.09
N ASP A 139 -1.40 -30.85 1.08
CA ASP A 139 -1.77 -29.55 1.63
C ASP A 139 -0.58 -28.83 2.28
N LYS A 140 0.28 -29.56 2.97
CA LYS A 140 1.53 -29.02 3.51
C LYS A 140 2.48 -28.59 2.39
N GLU A 141 2.70 -29.42 1.38
CA GLU A 141 3.53 -29.08 0.21
C GLU A 141 2.99 -27.85 -0.53
N LYS A 142 1.67 -27.79 -0.74
CA LYS A 142 1.00 -26.61 -1.32
C LYS A 142 1.25 -25.35 -0.50
N SER A 143 1.19 -25.42 0.82
CA SER A 143 1.46 -24.28 1.69
C SER A 143 2.94 -23.84 1.64
N GLN A 144 3.87 -24.78 1.49
CA GLN A 144 5.29 -24.47 1.29
C GLN A 144 5.55 -23.76 -0.05
N LEU A 145 4.86 -24.17 -1.12
CA LEU A 145 4.92 -23.47 -2.42
C LEU A 145 4.34 -22.05 -2.32
N ALA A 146 3.29 -21.85 -1.51
CA ALA A 146 2.75 -20.51 -1.27
C ALA A 146 3.79 -19.59 -0.59
N VAL A 147 4.59 -20.09 0.37
CA VAL A 147 5.71 -19.32 0.94
C VAL A 147 6.72 -18.92 -0.13
N GLN A 148 7.10 -19.87 -1.00
CA GLN A 148 8.02 -19.56 -2.10
C GLN A 148 7.45 -18.50 -3.06
N GLN A 149 6.15 -18.56 -3.34
CA GLN A 149 5.47 -17.56 -4.17
C GLN A 149 5.55 -16.17 -3.53
N GLU A 150 5.29 -16.06 -2.23
CA GLU A 150 5.41 -14.78 -1.51
C GLU A 150 6.86 -14.25 -1.49
N GLN A 151 7.83 -15.12 -1.37
CA GLN A 151 9.26 -14.77 -1.46
C GLN A 151 9.62 -14.22 -2.85
N GLN A 152 9.15 -14.88 -3.93
CA GLN A 152 9.37 -14.39 -5.30
C GLN A 152 8.68 -13.02 -5.55
N THR A 153 7.50 -12.82 -4.95
CA THR A 153 6.81 -11.53 -4.99
C THR A 153 7.65 -10.45 -4.29
N MET A 154 8.24 -10.76 -3.15
CA MET A 154 9.17 -9.84 -2.46
C MET A 154 10.36 -9.45 -3.32
N ASP A 155 10.99 -10.43 -3.98
CA ASP A 155 12.13 -10.18 -4.87
C ASP A 155 11.75 -9.30 -6.07
N ASN A 156 10.53 -9.46 -6.61
CA ASN A 156 10.01 -8.61 -7.67
C ASN A 156 9.81 -7.17 -7.17
N LEU A 157 9.17 -7.00 -6.02
CA LEU A 157 8.95 -5.67 -5.43
C LEU A 157 10.25 -4.94 -5.12
N VAL A 158 11.29 -5.66 -4.69
CA VAL A 158 12.63 -5.07 -4.47
C VAL A 158 13.24 -4.61 -5.79
N ARG A 159 13.08 -5.37 -6.90
CA ARG A 159 13.55 -4.96 -8.23
C ARG A 159 12.79 -3.74 -8.75
N GLU A 160 11.47 -3.72 -8.63
CA GLU A 160 10.64 -2.56 -9.01
C GLU A 160 10.99 -1.31 -8.21
N LEU A 161 11.22 -1.46 -6.90
CA LEU A 161 11.67 -0.36 -6.05
C LEU A 161 13.01 0.19 -6.52
N LYS A 162 13.97 -0.69 -6.85
CA LYS A 162 15.28 -0.28 -7.34
C LYS A 162 15.18 0.48 -8.66
N GLU A 163 14.37 0.00 -9.59
CA GLU A 163 14.13 0.66 -10.87
C GLU A 163 13.49 2.05 -10.67
N SER A 164 12.43 2.13 -9.87
CA SER A 164 11.75 3.39 -9.55
C SER A 164 12.68 4.40 -8.89
N LEU A 165 13.55 3.95 -7.99
CA LEU A 165 14.56 4.80 -7.36
C LEU A 165 15.62 5.29 -8.37
N GLU A 166 16.05 4.44 -9.28
CA GLU A 166 16.98 4.82 -10.34
C GLU A 166 16.44 5.97 -11.18
N PHE A 167 15.20 5.82 -11.67
CA PHE A 167 14.53 6.88 -12.43
C PHE A 167 14.35 8.16 -11.61
N SER A 168 13.94 8.03 -10.36
CA SER A 168 13.72 9.20 -9.48
C SER A 168 15.03 9.93 -9.19
N TRP A 169 16.13 9.20 -8.96
CA TRP A 169 17.44 9.76 -8.73
C TRP A 169 18.00 10.46 -9.97
N GLN A 170 17.86 9.85 -11.15
CA GLN A 170 18.28 10.46 -12.42
C GLN A 170 17.50 11.77 -12.66
N ASN A 171 16.19 11.76 -12.46
CA ASN A 171 15.37 12.96 -12.58
C ASN A 171 15.79 14.05 -11.58
N TYR A 172 16.13 13.67 -10.36
CA TYR A 172 16.61 14.61 -9.35
C TYR A 172 17.90 15.29 -9.81
N VAL A 173 18.90 14.53 -10.26
CA VAL A 173 20.19 15.05 -10.73
C VAL A 173 19.99 15.96 -11.94
N LEU A 174 19.22 15.51 -12.95
CA LEU A 174 18.94 16.30 -14.16
C LEU A 174 18.19 17.61 -13.83
N ASN A 175 17.27 17.58 -12.88
CA ASN A 175 16.55 18.79 -12.45
C ASN A 175 17.46 19.77 -11.69
N GLN A 176 18.42 19.27 -10.90
CA GLN A 176 19.45 20.13 -10.29
C GLN A 176 20.30 20.84 -11.33
N GLU A 177 20.79 20.12 -12.34
CA GLU A 177 21.55 20.73 -13.43
C GLU A 177 20.71 21.76 -14.20
N LYS A 178 19.47 21.41 -14.53
CA LYS A 178 18.52 22.31 -15.20
C LYS A 178 18.27 23.60 -14.41
N MET A 179 18.14 23.49 -13.08
CA MET A 179 18.00 24.66 -12.23
C MET A 179 19.23 25.57 -12.30
N GLY A 180 20.44 25.01 -12.35
CA GLY A 180 21.66 25.78 -12.54
C GLY A 180 21.64 26.59 -13.83
N TYR A 181 21.30 25.97 -14.96
CA TYR A 181 21.19 26.65 -16.26
C TYR A 181 20.07 27.70 -16.31
N LEU A 182 18.93 27.41 -15.70
CA LEU A 182 17.80 28.35 -15.63
C LEU A 182 18.16 29.59 -14.79
N ASN A 183 18.87 29.43 -13.69
CA ASN A 183 19.35 30.55 -12.88
C ASN A 183 20.31 31.44 -13.69
N GLN A 184 21.26 30.86 -14.41
CA GLN A 184 22.14 31.60 -15.32
C GLN A 184 21.37 32.33 -16.41
N HIS A 185 20.35 31.68 -17.00
CA HIS A 185 19.51 32.32 -18.01
C HIS A 185 18.76 33.53 -17.43
N VAL A 186 18.24 33.44 -16.22
CA VAL A 186 17.56 34.53 -15.54
C VAL A 186 18.53 35.71 -15.29
N GLU A 187 19.77 35.43 -14.85
CA GLU A 187 20.79 36.45 -14.65
C GLU A 187 21.14 37.16 -15.97
N TYR A 188 21.39 36.43 -17.06
CA TYR A 188 21.67 37.05 -18.37
C TYR A 188 20.48 37.85 -18.91
N SER A 189 19.26 37.34 -18.71
CA SER A 189 18.04 38.07 -19.14
C SER A 189 17.85 39.35 -18.37
N LYS A 190 18.13 39.39 -17.06
CA LYS A 190 18.10 40.62 -16.25
C LYS A 190 19.15 41.59 -16.71
N ALA A 191 20.41 41.18 -16.92
CA ALA A 191 21.48 42.03 -17.40
C ALA A 191 21.18 42.63 -18.77
N THR A 192 20.45 41.91 -19.63
CA THR A 192 20.02 42.44 -20.95
C THR A 192 18.87 43.44 -20.83
N LEU A 193 18.07 43.35 -19.78
CA LEU A 193 16.94 44.29 -19.55
C LEU A 193 17.42 45.59 -18.93
N ASP A 194 18.50 45.54 -18.14
CA ASP A 194 19.10 46.72 -17.46
C ASP A 194 20.10 47.50 -18.35
N ALA A 195 20.42 46.98 -19.55
CA ALA A 195 21.31 47.57 -20.55
C ALA A 195 20.52 48.36 -21.61
#